data_12616478b7e83f3aff47759e2ac70f3e
#
_entry.id   12616478b7e83f3aff47759e2ac70f3e
#
_cell.length_a   1.000
_cell.length_b   1.000
_cell.length_c   1.000
_cell.angle_alpha   90.00
_cell.angle_beta   90.00
_cell.angle_gamma   90.00
#
_symmetry.space_group_name_H-M   'P 1'
#
loop_
_entity.id
_entity.type
_entity.pdbx_description
1 polymer ?
#
loop_
_entity_poly.entity_id
_entity_poly.type
_entity_poly.pdbx_seq_one_letter_code
_entity_poly.pdbx_strand_id
1 'polypeptide(L)'
;MTEPNPGPFALLCEDRRNHREGWLSQGFWALAVYRLSAPRLARRRGIVRTIWGIWTKLAGKWVEVRCGISLPETARIGRRLRIEHFGGIVVHGSSVIGDDCLLRQNVTLGNRSERRPLDAPTLGNRVQVGAGAVILGAVTIGDDAVIGANAVVLSDVPPGARAVGNPATIRMPTPRP
;
A
#
# COMPACT_ATOMS: atom_id res chain seq x y z
N MET A 1 -17.15 -5.81 -15.94
CA MET A 1 -17.43 -7.02 -15.16
C MET A 1 -16.31 -7.13 -14.13
N THR A 2 -16.58 -6.84 -12.86
CA THR A 2 -15.62 -7.00 -11.77
C THR A 2 -15.50 -8.49 -11.46
N GLU A 3 -14.32 -9.07 -11.67
CA GLU A 3 -14.04 -10.43 -11.23
C GLU A 3 -14.39 -10.59 -9.73
N PRO A 4 -14.98 -11.75 -9.33
CA PRO A 4 -15.29 -11.99 -7.94
C PRO A 4 -14.00 -11.87 -7.11
N ASN A 5 -14.09 -11.14 -5.99
CA ASN A 5 -12.95 -10.92 -5.09
C ASN A 5 -12.44 -12.30 -4.59
N PRO A 6 -11.22 -12.72 -4.96
CA PRO A 6 -10.70 -14.01 -4.56
C PRO A 6 -10.55 -14.05 -3.04
N GLY A 7 -10.79 -15.23 -2.45
CA GLY A 7 -10.62 -15.40 -1.01
C GLY A 7 -9.18 -15.12 -0.55
N PRO A 8 -8.96 -14.92 0.77
CA PRO A 8 -7.66 -14.51 1.32
C PRO A 8 -6.50 -15.47 0.94
N PHE A 9 -6.77 -16.76 0.84
CA PHE A 9 -5.75 -17.73 0.42
C PHE A 9 -5.34 -17.61 -1.05
N ALA A 10 -6.28 -17.28 -1.93
CA ALA A 10 -5.95 -17.04 -3.34
C ALA A 10 -5.10 -15.78 -3.49
N LEU A 11 -5.43 -14.71 -2.74
CA LEU A 11 -4.62 -13.50 -2.68
C LEU A 11 -3.21 -13.76 -2.15
N LEU A 12 -3.05 -14.60 -1.13
CA LEU A 12 -1.74 -15.00 -0.61
C LEU A 12 -0.89 -15.71 -1.68
N CYS A 13 -1.50 -16.60 -2.46
CA CYS A 13 -0.81 -17.28 -3.55
C CYS A 13 -0.38 -16.31 -4.66
N GLU A 14 -1.23 -15.34 -5.00
CA GLU A 14 -0.89 -14.28 -5.96
C GLU A 14 0.25 -13.40 -5.45
N ASP A 15 0.14 -12.90 -4.21
CA ASP A 15 1.15 -12.04 -3.61
C ASP A 15 2.51 -12.75 -3.53
N ARG A 16 2.53 -14.05 -3.18
CA ARG A 16 3.76 -14.86 -3.18
C ARG A 16 4.40 -14.95 -4.56
N ARG A 17 3.59 -15.18 -5.61
CA ARG A 17 4.11 -15.29 -6.99
C ARG A 17 4.62 -13.95 -7.52
N ASN A 18 4.06 -12.86 -7.04
CA ASN A 18 4.41 -11.50 -7.45
C ASN A 18 5.71 -11.00 -6.79
N HIS A 19 6.17 -11.63 -5.72
CA HIS A 19 7.44 -11.29 -5.06
C HIS A 19 8.56 -12.22 -5.55
N ARG A 20 9.67 -11.65 -6.03
CA ARG A 20 10.81 -12.40 -6.63
C ARG A 20 11.36 -13.47 -5.69
N GLU A 21 11.48 -13.17 -4.40
CA GLU A 21 12.03 -14.06 -3.38
C GLU A 21 10.95 -14.98 -2.75
N GLY A 22 9.71 -14.87 -3.19
CA GLY A 22 8.60 -15.68 -2.68
C GLY A 22 8.49 -15.64 -1.15
N TRP A 23 8.70 -16.76 -0.49
CA TRP A 23 8.62 -16.90 0.98
C TRP A 23 9.72 -16.14 1.75
N LEU A 24 10.84 -15.77 1.13
CA LEU A 24 11.92 -15.02 1.77
C LEU A 24 11.67 -13.51 1.74
N SER A 25 10.71 -13.04 0.94
CA SER A 25 10.40 -11.61 0.82
C SER A 25 9.70 -11.07 2.06
N GLN A 26 10.26 -10.03 2.67
CA GLN A 26 9.65 -9.31 3.78
C GLN A 26 8.36 -8.61 3.36
N GLY A 27 8.31 -8.10 2.13
CA GLY A 27 7.09 -7.51 1.54
C GLY A 27 5.95 -8.53 1.45
N PHE A 28 6.26 -9.79 1.08
CA PHE A 28 5.28 -10.86 1.10
C PHE A 28 4.73 -11.10 2.52
N TRP A 29 5.58 -11.17 3.55
CA TRP A 29 5.11 -11.41 4.91
C TRP A 29 4.23 -10.27 5.44
N ALA A 30 4.55 -9.02 5.10
CA ALA A 30 3.71 -7.89 5.45
C ALA A 30 2.31 -7.99 4.81
N LEU A 31 2.25 -8.33 3.51
CA LEU A 31 0.99 -8.56 2.82
C LEU A 31 0.23 -9.77 3.36
N ALA A 32 0.93 -10.86 3.68
CA ALA A 32 0.31 -12.07 4.24
C ALA A 32 -0.43 -11.78 5.55
N VAL A 33 0.22 -11.06 6.48
CA VAL A 33 -0.42 -10.63 7.73
C VAL A 33 -1.60 -9.71 7.44
N TYR A 34 -1.47 -8.74 6.53
CA TYR A 34 -2.56 -7.87 6.11
C TYR A 34 -3.74 -8.66 5.52
N ARG A 35 -3.51 -9.58 4.56
CA ARG A 35 -4.56 -10.41 3.94
C ARG A 35 -5.32 -11.28 4.94
N LEU A 36 -4.63 -11.75 5.99
CA LEU A 36 -5.24 -12.52 7.06
C LEU A 36 -5.97 -11.65 8.08
N SER A 37 -5.60 -10.37 8.24
CA SER A 37 -6.22 -9.46 9.20
C SER A 37 -7.46 -8.75 8.64
N ALA A 38 -7.42 -8.29 7.40
CA ALA A 38 -8.47 -7.48 6.80
C ALA A 38 -9.87 -8.13 6.81
N PRO A 39 -10.05 -9.44 6.50
CA PRO A 39 -11.36 -10.09 6.52
C PRO A 39 -12.01 -10.11 7.90
N ARG A 40 -11.24 -9.96 8.98
CA ARG A 40 -11.75 -9.87 10.34
C ARG A 40 -12.72 -8.70 10.52
N LEU A 41 -12.49 -7.59 9.81
CA LEU A 41 -13.32 -6.39 9.93
C LEU A 41 -14.75 -6.61 9.45
N ALA A 42 -14.96 -7.51 8.49
CA ALA A 42 -16.29 -7.87 7.97
C ALA A 42 -17.09 -8.83 8.88
N ARG A 43 -16.44 -9.45 9.87
CA ARG A 43 -17.13 -10.39 10.77
C ARG A 43 -17.84 -9.68 11.92
N ARG A 44 -18.98 -10.26 12.36
CA ARG A 44 -19.71 -9.81 13.56
C ARG A 44 -18.78 -9.85 14.79
N ARG A 45 -19.02 -8.95 15.74
CA ARG A 45 -18.30 -8.94 17.03
C ARG A 45 -18.58 -10.25 17.79
N GLY A 46 -17.54 -10.82 18.39
CA GLY A 46 -17.61 -12.08 19.15
C GLY A 46 -16.21 -12.54 19.55
N ILE A 47 -16.15 -13.57 20.40
CA ILE A 47 -14.89 -14.05 20.97
C ILE A 47 -13.88 -14.48 19.91
N VAL A 48 -14.34 -15.15 18.83
CA VAL A 48 -13.48 -15.56 17.70
C VAL A 48 -12.85 -14.36 17.03
N ARG A 49 -13.62 -13.28 16.78
CA ARG A 49 -13.09 -12.05 16.20
C ARG A 49 -12.08 -11.39 17.12
N THR A 50 -12.30 -11.46 18.44
CA THR A 50 -11.38 -10.86 19.42
C THR A 50 -10.06 -11.62 19.46
N ILE A 51 -10.09 -12.96 19.57
CA ILE A 51 -8.89 -13.80 19.57
C ILE A 51 -8.11 -13.61 18.27
N TRP A 52 -8.81 -13.65 17.13
CA TRP A 52 -8.18 -13.38 15.81
C TRP A 52 -7.54 -11.99 15.76
N GLY A 53 -8.22 -10.97 16.34
CA GLY A 53 -7.68 -9.61 16.41
C GLY A 53 -6.41 -9.48 17.26
N ILE A 54 -6.33 -10.20 18.37
CA ILE A 54 -5.12 -10.22 19.20
C ILE A 54 -3.97 -10.83 18.41
N TRP A 55 -4.21 -11.99 17.77
CA TRP A 55 -3.20 -12.70 16.99
C TRP A 55 -2.69 -11.86 15.81
N THR A 56 -3.60 -11.26 15.03
CA THR A 56 -3.21 -10.42 13.88
C THR A 56 -2.49 -9.13 14.29
N LYS A 57 -2.84 -8.54 15.44
CA LYS A 57 -2.10 -7.39 16.00
C LYS A 57 -0.68 -7.76 16.41
N LEU A 58 -0.49 -8.91 17.07
CA LEU A 58 0.84 -9.39 17.44
C LEU A 58 1.68 -9.72 16.21
N ALA A 59 1.09 -10.41 15.23
CA ALA A 59 1.75 -10.71 13.96
C ALA A 59 2.11 -9.45 13.18
N GLY A 60 1.18 -8.46 13.11
CA GLY A 60 1.43 -7.16 12.50
C GLY A 60 2.57 -6.41 13.18
N LYS A 61 2.59 -6.41 14.52
CA LYS A 61 3.67 -5.76 15.28
C LYS A 61 5.02 -6.46 15.07
N TRP A 62 5.02 -7.78 14.98
CA TRP A 62 6.22 -8.55 14.67
C TRP A 62 6.76 -8.18 13.28
N VAL A 63 5.89 -8.12 12.25
CA VAL A 63 6.28 -7.69 10.89
C VAL A 63 6.80 -6.25 10.89
N GLU A 64 6.12 -5.35 11.58
CA GLU A 64 6.56 -3.95 11.69
C GLU A 64 7.97 -3.84 12.28
N VAL A 65 8.24 -4.56 13.37
CA VAL A 65 9.56 -4.55 14.03
C VAL A 65 10.63 -5.23 13.19
N ARG A 66 10.30 -6.38 12.55
CA ARG A 66 11.30 -7.16 11.79
C ARG A 66 11.54 -6.66 10.38
N CYS A 67 10.49 -6.13 9.74
CA CYS A 67 10.54 -5.74 8.33
C CYS A 67 10.46 -4.22 8.13
N GLY A 68 10.12 -3.45 9.16
CA GLY A 68 9.92 -2.00 9.03
C GLY A 68 8.77 -1.63 8.09
N ILE A 69 7.73 -2.47 7.99
CA ILE A 69 6.60 -2.29 7.10
C ILE A 69 5.31 -2.24 7.92
N SER A 70 4.63 -1.10 7.90
CA SER A 70 3.35 -0.89 8.59
C SER A 70 2.20 -0.85 7.57
N LEU A 71 1.41 -1.93 7.53
CA LEU A 71 0.20 -2.06 6.71
C LEU A 71 -1.01 -2.29 7.62
N PRO A 72 -1.74 -1.24 8.00
CA PRO A 72 -2.90 -1.38 8.89
C PRO A 72 -4.06 -2.11 8.18
N GLU A 73 -4.77 -2.95 8.93
CA GLU A 73 -5.90 -3.75 8.43
C GLU A 73 -7.07 -2.91 7.88
N THR A 74 -7.11 -1.62 8.22
CA THR A 74 -8.16 -0.68 7.77
C THR A 74 -7.86 -0.07 6.41
N ALA A 75 -6.61 -0.09 5.95
CA ALA A 75 -6.26 0.33 4.60
C ALA A 75 -6.91 -0.61 3.57
N ARG A 76 -7.16 -0.09 2.38
CA ARG A 76 -7.69 -0.89 1.26
C ARG A 76 -6.56 -1.16 0.27
N ILE A 77 -6.13 -2.40 0.18
CA ILE A 77 -5.03 -2.81 -0.69
C ILE A 77 -5.55 -3.80 -1.73
N GLY A 78 -5.42 -3.43 -2.98
CA GLY A 78 -5.79 -4.21 -4.15
C GLY A 78 -4.92 -5.47 -4.33
N ARG A 79 -5.07 -6.10 -5.49
CA ARG A 79 -4.39 -7.36 -5.83
C ARG A 79 -2.96 -7.08 -6.31
N ARG A 80 -2.08 -8.06 -6.13
CA ARG A 80 -0.71 -8.07 -6.69
C ARG A 80 0.12 -6.83 -6.34
N LEU A 81 -0.13 -6.22 -5.16
CA LEU A 81 0.78 -5.21 -4.63
C LEU A 81 2.16 -5.83 -4.47
N ARG A 82 3.18 -5.20 -5.04
CA ARG A 82 4.57 -5.60 -4.90
C ARG A 82 5.31 -4.62 -4.00
N ILE A 83 5.96 -5.15 -2.99
CA ILE A 83 6.85 -4.39 -2.11
C ILE A 83 8.27 -4.83 -2.42
N GLU A 84 9.04 -3.94 -3.07
CA GLU A 84 10.45 -4.17 -3.39
C GLU A 84 11.32 -3.48 -2.33
N HIS A 85 12.25 -4.26 -1.80
CA HIS A 85 13.07 -3.89 -0.65
C HIS A 85 12.20 -3.67 0.59
N PHE A 86 12.78 -3.73 1.76
CA PHE A 86 12.04 -3.59 3.02
C PHE A 86 12.57 -2.40 3.82
N GLY A 87 11.78 -1.99 4.81
CA GLY A 87 12.12 -0.94 5.74
C GLY A 87 11.49 0.41 5.43
N GLY A 88 11.06 1.06 6.50
CA GLY A 88 10.54 2.43 6.48
C GLY A 88 9.23 2.63 5.70
N ILE A 89 8.48 1.55 5.37
CA ILE A 89 7.20 1.71 4.67
C ILE A 89 6.09 1.93 5.68
N VAL A 90 5.40 3.06 5.55
CA VAL A 90 4.27 3.42 6.42
C VAL A 90 3.06 3.76 5.55
N VAL A 91 1.98 3.01 5.75
CA VAL A 91 0.70 3.23 5.06
C VAL A 91 -0.36 3.66 6.08
N HIS A 92 -1.03 4.76 5.80
CA HIS A 92 -2.12 5.24 6.65
C HIS A 92 -3.37 4.35 6.52
N GLY A 93 -4.10 4.16 7.63
CA GLY A 93 -5.25 3.25 7.68
C GLY A 93 -6.44 3.61 6.78
N SER A 94 -6.52 4.85 6.31
CA SER A 94 -7.54 5.30 5.35
C SER A 94 -7.03 5.29 3.90
N SER A 95 -5.78 4.89 3.64
CA SER A 95 -5.23 4.84 2.29
C SER A 95 -5.90 3.76 1.44
N VAL A 96 -6.01 4.05 0.14
CA VAL A 96 -6.45 3.10 -0.88
C VAL A 96 -5.29 2.87 -1.85
N ILE A 97 -4.99 1.62 -2.15
CA ILE A 97 -3.98 1.21 -3.13
C ILE A 97 -4.66 0.28 -4.11
N GLY A 98 -4.63 0.61 -5.38
CA GLY A 98 -5.20 -0.21 -6.46
C GLY A 98 -4.40 -1.48 -6.75
N ASP A 99 -4.75 -2.13 -7.84
CA ASP A 99 -4.12 -3.38 -8.29
C ASP A 99 -2.77 -3.12 -8.96
N ASP A 100 -1.89 -4.13 -8.91
CA ASP A 100 -0.60 -4.15 -9.62
C ASP A 100 0.36 -3.00 -9.26
N CYS A 101 0.17 -2.39 -8.09
CA CYS A 101 1.03 -1.30 -7.62
C CYS A 101 2.39 -1.82 -7.14
N LEU A 102 3.37 -0.91 -7.17
CA LEU A 102 4.71 -1.14 -6.65
C LEU A 102 5.06 -0.08 -5.60
N LEU A 103 5.43 -0.51 -4.40
CA LEU A 103 6.03 0.34 -3.37
C LEU A 103 7.48 -0.08 -3.13
N ARG A 104 8.38 0.89 -3.01
CA ARG A 104 9.77 0.66 -2.60
C ARG A 104 9.99 1.08 -1.15
N GLN A 105 11.19 0.81 -0.64
CA GLN A 105 11.57 1.14 0.74
C GLN A 105 11.38 2.63 1.07
N ASN A 106 11.14 2.93 2.35
CA ASN A 106 10.99 4.28 2.90
C ASN A 106 9.83 5.09 2.30
N VAL A 107 8.81 4.42 1.75
CA VAL A 107 7.60 5.08 1.24
C VAL A 107 6.65 5.41 2.38
N THR A 108 6.13 6.64 2.40
CA THR A 108 5.10 7.07 3.32
C THR A 108 3.83 7.47 2.58
N LEU A 109 2.72 6.82 2.92
CA LEU A 109 1.36 7.24 2.55
C LEU A 109 0.67 7.72 3.80
N GLY A 110 0.48 9.02 3.97
CA GLY A 110 0.05 9.60 5.24
C GLY A 110 -0.96 10.73 5.14
N ASN A 111 -1.46 11.17 6.29
CA ASN A 111 -2.22 12.39 6.40
C ASN A 111 -1.28 13.62 6.39
N ARG A 112 -1.81 14.76 5.95
CA ARG A 112 -1.05 16.02 5.91
C ARG A 112 -1.18 16.83 7.20
N SER A 113 -2.22 16.60 7.98
CA SER A 113 -2.54 17.42 9.15
C SER A 113 -3.29 16.59 10.19
N GLU A 114 -2.97 16.78 11.44
CA GLU A 114 -3.70 16.20 12.58
C GLU A 114 -5.17 16.67 12.66
N ARG A 115 -5.47 17.84 12.10
CA ARG A 115 -6.85 18.35 12.04
C ARG A 115 -7.75 17.57 11.08
N ARG A 116 -7.15 16.83 10.14
CA ARG A 116 -7.83 15.94 9.18
C ARG A 116 -7.17 14.56 9.19
N PRO A 117 -7.38 13.80 10.28
CA PRO A 117 -6.67 12.54 10.49
C PRO A 117 -7.07 11.42 9.53
N LEU A 118 -8.19 11.57 8.81
CA LEU A 118 -8.64 10.57 7.84
C LEU A 118 -8.24 10.89 6.40
N ASP A 119 -7.66 12.07 6.15
CA ASP A 119 -7.15 12.45 4.83
C ASP A 119 -5.94 11.58 4.49
N ALA A 120 -6.10 10.70 3.53
CA ALA A 120 -5.06 9.76 3.12
C ALA A 120 -5.06 9.56 1.61
N PRO A 121 -3.90 9.19 1.03
CA PRO A 121 -3.77 9.03 -0.41
C PRO A 121 -4.61 7.88 -0.97
N THR A 122 -5.13 8.10 -2.18
CA THR A 122 -5.73 7.07 -3.02
C THR A 122 -4.86 6.86 -4.26
N LEU A 123 -4.31 5.65 -4.41
CA LEU A 123 -3.54 5.22 -5.56
C LEU A 123 -4.44 4.38 -6.47
N GLY A 124 -4.46 4.71 -7.74
CA GLY A 124 -5.07 3.90 -8.79
C GLY A 124 -4.30 2.60 -9.04
N ASN A 125 -4.50 2.00 -10.20
CA ASN A 125 -3.87 0.74 -10.57
C ASN A 125 -2.49 0.97 -11.22
N ARG A 126 -1.59 0.01 -11.09
CA ARG A 126 -0.25 0.00 -11.72
C ARG A 126 0.62 1.22 -11.36
N VAL A 127 0.31 1.87 -10.25
CA VAL A 127 1.10 3.01 -9.73
C VAL A 127 2.44 2.50 -9.21
N GLN A 128 3.51 3.18 -9.61
CA GLN A 128 4.86 2.88 -9.14
C GLN A 128 5.34 3.99 -8.21
N VAL A 129 5.67 3.63 -6.97
CA VAL A 129 6.16 4.57 -5.97
C VAL A 129 7.63 4.31 -5.68
N GLY A 130 8.46 5.27 -6.05
CA GLY A 130 9.92 5.23 -5.87
C GLY A 130 10.34 5.26 -4.40
N ALA A 131 11.56 4.80 -4.13
CA ALA A 131 12.13 4.77 -2.79
C ALA A 131 12.13 6.14 -2.11
N GLY A 132 11.76 6.19 -0.82
CA GLY A 132 11.75 7.43 -0.05
C GLY A 132 10.64 8.42 -0.43
N ALA A 133 9.73 8.07 -1.32
CA ALA A 133 8.64 8.96 -1.70
C ALA A 133 7.64 9.13 -0.55
N VAL A 134 7.15 10.37 -0.40
CA VAL A 134 6.19 10.76 0.64
C VAL A 134 4.95 11.35 -0.03
N ILE A 135 3.79 10.72 0.17
CA ILE A 135 2.52 11.13 -0.41
C ILE A 135 1.57 11.48 0.74
N LEU A 136 1.14 12.74 0.84
CA LEU A 136 0.41 13.23 2.01
C LEU A 136 -0.92 13.87 1.66
N GLY A 137 -1.94 13.54 2.47
CA GLY A 137 -3.28 14.11 2.39
C GLY A 137 -4.22 13.33 1.48
N ALA A 138 -5.43 13.86 1.29
CA ALA A 138 -6.45 13.26 0.43
C ALA A 138 -6.13 13.53 -1.06
N VAL A 139 -4.97 13.05 -1.52
CA VAL A 139 -4.53 13.17 -2.92
C VAL A 139 -4.83 11.91 -3.70
N THR A 140 -5.16 12.08 -4.98
CA THR A 140 -5.41 10.97 -5.91
C THR A 140 -4.23 10.82 -6.87
N ILE A 141 -3.68 9.63 -6.93
CA ILE A 141 -2.63 9.24 -7.87
C ILE A 141 -3.29 8.37 -8.93
N GLY A 142 -3.37 8.86 -10.15
CA GLY A 142 -4.04 8.18 -11.24
C GLY A 142 -3.33 6.89 -11.69
N ASP A 143 -4.06 6.05 -12.43
CA ASP A 143 -3.54 4.79 -12.98
C ASP A 143 -2.24 5.02 -13.77
N ASP A 144 -1.32 4.05 -13.70
CA ASP A 144 -0.05 4.07 -14.41
C ASP A 144 0.90 5.24 -14.04
N ALA A 145 0.58 6.03 -13.02
CA ALA A 145 1.43 7.13 -12.58
C ALA A 145 2.73 6.60 -11.94
N VAL A 146 3.79 7.40 -12.08
CA VAL A 146 5.11 7.09 -11.52
C VAL A 146 5.54 8.20 -10.57
N ILE A 147 5.71 7.85 -9.31
CA ILE A 147 6.24 8.75 -8.28
C ILE A 147 7.75 8.50 -8.19
N GLY A 148 8.54 9.53 -8.44
CA GLY A 148 9.99 9.46 -8.38
C GLY A 148 10.52 9.20 -6.97
N ALA A 149 11.75 8.69 -6.87
CA ALA A 149 12.41 8.53 -5.58
C ALA A 149 12.53 9.88 -4.85
N ASN A 150 12.31 9.86 -3.52
CA ASN A 150 12.34 11.04 -2.64
C ASN A 150 11.38 12.18 -3.05
N ALA A 151 10.38 11.90 -3.89
CA ALA A 151 9.38 12.89 -4.23
C ALA A 151 8.40 13.14 -3.07
N VAL A 152 8.02 14.40 -2.84
CA VAL A 152 7.00 14.79 -1.85
C VAL A 152 5.75 15.26 -2.58
N VAL A 153 4.75 14.40 -2.64
CA VAL A 153 3.49 14.62 -3.38
C VAL A 153 2.44 15.19 -2.44
N LEU A 154 1.94 16.37 -2.75
CA LEU A 154 0.96 17.12 -1.96
C LEU A 154 -0.29 17.51 -2.77
N SER A 155 -0.37 17.09 -4.04
CA SER A 155 -1.47 17.35 -4.96
C SER A 155 -1.74 16.12 -5.84
N ASP A 156 -2.90 16.10 -6.49
CA ASP A 156 -3.28 15.00 -7.37
C ASP A 156 -2.30 14.84 -8.54
N VAL A 157 -2.06 13.59 -8.92
CA VAL A 157 -1.21 13.20 -10.05
C VAL A 157 -2.08 12.52 -11.11
N PRO A 158 -2.20 13.09 -12.32
CA PRO A 158 -2.99 12.51 -13.40
C PRO A 158 -2.52 11.10 -13.81
N PRO A 159 -3.41 10.30 -14.41
CA PRO A 159 -3.03 8.99 -14.95
C PRO A 159 -1.83 9.07 -15.92
N GLY A 160 -0.89 8.13 -15.80
CA GLY A 160 0.31 8.06 -16.61
C GLY A 160 1.35 9.15 -16.36
N ALA A 161 1.07 10.15 -15.53
CA ALA A 161 2.00 11.24 -15.24
C ALA A 161 3.14 10.80 -14.33
N ARG A 162 4.20 11.61 -14.30
CA ARG A 162 5.33 11.46 -13.39
C ARG A 162 5.37 12.61 -12.40
N ALA A 163 5.48 12.30 -11.10
CA ALA A 163 5.68 13.29 -10.05
C ALA A 163 7.09 13.14 -9.50
N VAL A 164 7.91 14.20 -9.56
CA VAL A 164 9.32 14.18 -9.16
C VAL A 164 9.70 15.44 -8.38
N GLY A 165 10.57 15.30 -7.40
CA GLY A 165 11.09 16.43 -6.62
C GLY A 165 10.38 16.66 -5.28
N ASN A 166 10.84 17.66 -4.52
CA ASN A 166 10.29 18.06 -3.22
C ASN A 166 10.17 19.61 -3.17
N PRO A 167 8.94 20.16 -3.21
CA PRO A 167 7.67 19.48 -3.53
C PRO A 167 7.65 18.92 -4.95
N ALA A 168 6.84 17.89 -5.18
CA ALA A 168 6.82 17.20 -6.47
C ALA A 168 6.24 18.08 -7.58
N THR A 169 6.95 18.10 -8.72
CA THR A 169 6.47 18.65 -9.98
C THR A 169 5.89 17.54 -10.83
N ILE A 170 4.69 17.77 -11.38
CA ILE A 170 3.99 16.79 -12.22
C ILE A 170 4.40 17.01 -13.69
N ARG A 171 4.82 15.93 -14.34
CA ARG A 171 5.20 15.90 -15.76
C ARG A 171 4.33 14.90 -16.49
N MET A 172 3.64 15.34 -17.52
CA MET A 172 2.88 14.44 -18.39
C MET A 172 3.83 13.60 -19.24
N PRO A 173 3.47 12.35 -19.57
CA PRO A 173 4.27 11.54 -20.48
C PRO A 173 4.36 12.22 -21.84
N THR A 174 5.58 12.35 -22.37
CA THR A 174 5.75 12.78 -23.73
C THR A 174 5.23 11.67 -24.66
N PRO A 175 4.40 11.96 -25.67
CA PRO A 175 4.03 10.95 -26.65
C PRO A 175 5.33 10.33 -27.22
N ARG A 176 5.41 9.00 -27.22
CA ARG A 176 6.52 8.35 -27.91
C ARG A 176 6.33 8.56 -29.41
N PRO A 177 7.39 8.97 -30.12
CA PRO A 177 7.34 9.12 -31.57
C PRO A 177 6.99 7.80 -32.26
#